data_51a731d870e653f8e121eb8fe1a36947
#
_entry.id   51a731d870e653f8e121eb8fe1a36947
#
_cell.length_a   1.000
_cell.length_b   1.000
_cell.length_c   1.000
_cell.angle_alpha   90.00
_cell.angle_beta   90.00
_cell.angle_gamma   90.00
#
_symmetry.space_group_name_H-M   'P 1'
#
loop_
_entity.id
_entity.type
_entity.pdbx_description
1 polymer ?
#
loop_
_entity_poly.entity_id
_entity_poly.type
_entity_poly.pdbx_seq_one_letter_code
_entity_poly.pdbx_strand_id
1 'polypeptide(L)'
;KPDVMIRGNHDKVATGVEGTDSFNRVAAEAARWTQNALTPENRERVAALPAGPKNADRDVEVCHGTPFDENTYVFNEEGAVRALESAHRPICFFGHTHVPVAYVQKGTDLSVLHLQPGGPETTVVNIIKKNRYLINPGSIGQPRDTDPRASYATFDSRKQRVEIRRVPYRIDLAQQRITEAGLPESLAFRLGLGR
;
A
#
# COMPACT_ATOMS: atom_id res chain seq x y z
N LYS A 1 -3.66 -7.80 17.39
CA LYS A 1 -3.74 -6.34 17.15
C LYS A 1 -2.40 -5.90 16.58
N PRO A 2 -2.37 -5.15 15.45
CA PRO A 2 -1.10 -4.65 14.90
C PRO A 2 -0.48 -3.62 15.86
N ASP A 3 0.85 -3.58 15.91
CA ASP A 3 1.60 -2.64 16.76
C ASP A 3 1.56 -1.21 16.18
N VAL A 4 1.61 -1.10 14.84
CA VAL A 4 1.54 0.17 14.11
C VAL A 4 0.47 0.09 13.03
N MET A 5 -0.39 1.09 12.98
CA MET A 5 -1.36 1.32 11.91
C MET A 5 -1.33 2.79 11.51
N ILE A 6 -1.46 3.05 10.23
CA ILE A 6 -1.60 4.39 9.66
C ILE A 6 -2.84 4.43 8.77
N ARG A 7 -3.40 5.60 8.58
CA ARG A 7 -4.51 5.81 7.66
C ARG A 7 -4.02 5.97 6.23
N GLY A 8 -4.89 5.61 5.26
CA GLY A 8 -4.75 5.96 3.86
C GLY A 8 -5.83 6.95 3.42
N ASN A 9 -5.77 7.37 2.16
CA ASN A 9 -6.75 8.31 1.60
C ASN A 9 -8.20 7.77 1.64
N HIS A 10 -8.40 6.46 1.40
CA HIS A 10 -9.72 5.85 1.51
C HIS A 10 -10.25 5.82 2.95
N ASP A 11 -9.39 5.64 3.95
CA ASP A 11 -9.79 5.70 5.36
C ASP A 11 -10.33 7.08 5.73
N LYS A 12 -9.68 8.15 5.27
CA LYS A 12 -10.13 9.53 5.50
C LYS A 12 -11.51 9.79 4.93
N VAL A 13 -11.74 9.37 3.69
CA VAL A 13 -13.04 9.56 3.03
C VAL A 13 -14.11 8.67 3.67
N ALA A 14 -13.82 7.40 3.95
CA ALA A 14 -14.77 6.49 4.58
C ALA A 14 -15.20 6.92 5.99
N THR A 15 -14.37 7.68 6.70
CA THR A 15 -14.68 8.20 8.03
C THR A 15 -15.22 9.63 8.03
N GLY A 16 -15.22 10.29 6.88
CA GLY A 16 -15.69 11.68 6.74
C GLY A 16 -14.66 12.73 7.16
N VAL A 17 -13.40 12.36 7.36
CA VAL A 17 -12.28 13.28 7.62
C VAL A 17 -11.98 14.13 6.37
N GLU A 18 -12.14 13.55 5.19
CA GLU A 18 -12.08 14.25 3.89
C GLU A 18 -13.32 13.95 3.05
N GLY A 19 -13.62 14.84 2.11
CA GLY A 19 -14.67 14.66 1.09
C GLY A 19 -14.21 13.74 -0.05
N THR A 20 -15.08 13.51 -1.01
CA THR A 20 -14.83 12.66 -2.20
C THR A 20 -14.30 13.43 -3.41
N ASP A 21 -13.98 14.72 -3.29
CA ASP A 21 -13.70 15.62 -4.43
C ASP A 21 -12.46 15.20 -5.25
N SER A 22 -11.49 14.58 -4.60
CA SER A 22 -10.29 14.03 -5.24
C SER A 22 -10.48 12.63 -5.86
N PHE A 23 -11.65 12.00 -5.66
CA PHE A 23 -11.93 10.64 -6.10
C PHE A 23 -12.67 10.64 -7.44
N ASN A 24 -12.34 9.65 -8.31
CA ASN A 24 -13.22 9.37 -9.43
C ASN A 24 -14.58 8.81 -8.94
N ARG A 25 -15.58 8.82 -9.81
CA ARG A 25 -16.96 8.44 -9.47
C ARG A 25 -17.05 7.06 -8.80
N VAL A 26 -16.34 6.06 -9.32
CA VAL A 26 -16.37 4.67 -8.82
C VAL A 26 -15.73 4.58 -7.44
N ALA A 27 -14.59 5.22 -7.22
CA ALA A 27 -13.93 5.28 -5.92
C ALA A 27 -14.76 6.04 -4.88
N ALA A 28 -15.39 7.15 -5.28
CA ALA A 28 -16.28 7.92 -4.42
C ALA A 28 -17.50 7.10 -3.97
N GLU A 29 -18.11 6.34 -4.89
CA GLU A 29 -19.24 5.46 -4.60
C GLU A 29 -18.85 4.36 -3.59
N ALA A 30 -17.71 3.69 -3.81
CA ALA A 30 -17.19 2.70 -2.88
C ALA A 30 -16.87 3.28 -1.50
N ALA A 31 -16.30 4.48 -1.43
CA ALA A 31 -15.98 5.14 -0.17
C ALA A 31 -17.26 5.54 0.60
N ARG A 32 -18.30 6.01 -0.08
CA ARG A 32 -19.62 6.30 0.53
C ARG A 32 -20.29 5.01 1.04
N TRP A 33 -20.22 3.94 0.25
CA TRP A 33 -20.70 2.64 0.71
C TRP A 33 -19.98 2.20 1.99
N THR A 34 -18.65 2.30 2.02
CA THR A 34 -17.84 1.97 3.22
C THR A 34 -18.25 2.86 4.41
N GLN A 35 -18.45 4.16 4.18
CA GLN A 35 -18.90 5.11 5.21
C GLN A 35 -20.23 4.68 5.85
N ASN A 36 -21.16 4.18 5.05
CA ASN A 36 -22.47 3.72 5.52
C ASN A 36 -22.42 2.33 6.17
N ALA A 37 -21.48 1.48 5.75
CA ALA A 37 -21.34 0.11 6.27
C ALA A 37 -20.53 0.04 7.59
N LEU A 38 -19.70 1.04 7.88
CA LEU A 38 -18.92 1.08 9.12
C LEU A 38 -19.84 1.28 10.32
N THR A 39 -19.66 0.44 11.35
CA THR A 39 -20.27 0.70 12.66
C THR A 39 -19.68 1.98 13.26
N PRO A 40 -20.41 2.69 14.16
CA PRO A 40 -19.88 3.89 14.82
C PRO A 40 -18.53 3.65 15.49
N GLU A 41 -18.36 2.55 16.19
CA GLU A 41 -17.10 2.16 16.86
C GLU A 41 -15.96 1.98 15.85
N ASN A 42 -16.19 1.28 14.73
CA ASN A 42 -15.16 1.09 13.70
C ASN A 42 -14.85 2.39 12.99
N ARG A 43 -15.84 3.26 12.77
CA ARG A 43 -15.65 4.59 12.20
C ARG A 43 -14.74 5.45 13.07
N GLU A 44 -15.01 5.53 14.37
CA GLU A 44 -14.18 6.26 15.33
C GLU A 44 -12.76 5.70 15.37
N ARG A 45 -12.61 4.38 15.41
CA ARG A 45 -11.31 3.71 15.42
C ARG A 45 -10.49 4.01 14.17
N VAL A 46 -11.10 3.98 12.98
CA VAL A 46 -10.41 4.28 11.71
C VAL A 46 -10.11 5.77 11.59
N ALA A 47 -11.03 6.64 12.01
CA ALA A 47 -10.81 8.09 12.02
C ALA A 47 -9.65 8.51 12.95
N ALA A 48 -9.42 7.76 14.03
CA ALA A 48 -8.34 8.01 14.97
C ALA A 48 -6.96 7.49 14.48
N LEU A 49 -6.88 6.80 13.34
CA LEU A 49 -5.60 6.36 12.79
C LEU A 49 -4.72 7.56 12.43
N PRO A 50 -3.45 7.57 12.84
CA PRO A 50 -2.54 8.65 12.50
C PRO A 50 -2.16 8.64 11.02
N ALA A 51 -1.83 9.80 10.47
CA ALA A 51 -1.07 9.88 9.24
C ALA A 51 0.33 9.25 9.42
N GLY A 52 0.91 8.74 8.34
CA GLY A 52 2.33 8.43 8.30
C GLY A 52 3.18 9.71 8.13
N PRO A 53 4.53 9.61 8.22
CA PRO A 53 5.27 8.40 8.56
C PRO A 53 5.19 8.03 10.05
N LYS A 54 5.22 6.75 10.36
CA LYS A 54 5.32 6.21 11.72
C LYS A 54 6.46 5.20 11.82
N ASN A 55 7.24 5.29 12.88
CA ASN A 55 8.26 4.29 13.16
C ASN A 55 7.59 2.95 13.51
N ALA A 56 7.95 1.91 12.79
CA ALA A 56 7.49 0.53 13.02
C ALA A 56 8.57 -0.30 13.74
N ASP A 57 9.84 0.05 13.55
CA ASP A 57 10.98 -0.52 14.25
C ASP A 57 12.11 0.53 14.30
N ARG A 58 13.25 0.19 14.90
CA ARG A 58 14.43 1.05 15.00
C ARG A 58 14.85 1.63 13.65
N ASP A 59 14.89 0.78 12.62
CA ASP A 59 15.39 1.13 11.30
C ASP A 59 14.26 1.23 10.24
N VAL A 60 12.98 1.11 10.67
CA VAL A 60 11.83 0.99 9.79
C VAL A 60 10.78 2.04 10.10
N GLU A 61 10.29 2.71 9.07
CA GLU A 61 9.09 3.52 9.12
C GLU A 61 8.08 3.10 8.05
N VAL A 62 6.84 3.50 8.23
CA VAL A 62 5.74 3.25 7.31
C VAL A 62 5.00 4.54 6.99
N CYS A 63 4.65 4.74 5.72
CA CYS A 63 3.80 5.82 5.26
C CYS A 63 2.77 5.30 4.25
N HIS A 64 1.71 6.07 3.96
CA HIS A 64 0.73 5.66 2.95
C HIS A 64 1.20 6.03 1.54
N GLY A 65 1.40 7.29 1.23
CA GLY A 65 1.98 7.78 -0.02
C GLY A 65 3.48 7.98 0.12
N THR A 66 3.89 9.16 0.57
CA THR A 66 5.28 9.51 0.83
C THR A 66 5.47 9.95 2.29
N PRO A 67 6.72 10.00 2.82
CA PRO A 67 6.96 10.53 4.15
C PRO A 67 6.57 11.99 4.34
N PHE A 68 6.50 12.79 3.27
CA PHE A 68 6.14 14.21 3.31
C PHE A 68 4.66 14.48 2.98
N ASP A 69 3.97 13.55 2.31
CA ASP A 69 2.55 13.69 1.94
C ASP A 69 1.87 12.33 1.75
N GLU A 70 0.82 12.07 2.52
CA GLU A 70 0.08 10.80 2.49
C GLU A 70 -0.71 10.57 1.20
N ASN A 71 -0.95 11.58 0.36
CA ASN A 71 -1.70 11.49 -0.88
C ASN A 71 -0.82 11.42 -2.15
N THR A 72 0.49 11.65 -2.02
CA THR A 72 1.40 11.63 -3.16
C THR A 72 1.71 10.21 -3.61
N TYR A 73 1.51 9.96 -4.91
CA TYR A 73 1.91 8.70 -5.56
C TYR A 73 3.39 8.69 -5.91
N VAL A 74 4.04 7.54 -5.74
CA VAL A 74 5.41 7.29 -6.22
C VAL A 74 5.36 6.29 -7.36
N PHE A 75 5.50 6.77 -8.60
CA PHE A 75 5.50 5.93 -9.80
C PHE A 75 6.85 5.92 -10.54
N ASN A 76 7.75 6.82 -10.21
CA ASN A 76 9.02 6.99 -10.91
C ASN A 76 10.18 7.24 -9.93
N GLU A 77 11.38 7.24 -10.49
CA GLU A 77 12.63 7.42 -9.75
C GLU A 77 12.72 8.80 -9.07
N GLU A 78 12.27 9.87 -9.73
CA GLU A 78 12.27 11.21 -9.16
C GLU A 78 11.42 11.30 -7.89
N GLY A 79 10.21 10.75 -7.94
CA GLY A 79 9.33 10.64 -6.77
C GLY A 79 9.93 9.78 -5.66
N ALA A 80 10.64 8.70 -6.03
CA ALA A 80 11.31 7.83 -5.08
C ALA A 80 12.49 8.51 -4.38
N VAL A 81 13.31 9.28 -5.12
CA VAL A 81 14.42 10.08 -4.55
C VAL A 81 13.88 11.08 -3.53
N ARG A 82 12.88 11.87 -3.89
CA ARG A 82 12.25 12.83 -2.97
C ARG A 82 11.67 12.18 -1.72
N ALA A 83 11.05 11.00 -1.87
CA ALA A 83 10.52 10.24 -0.73
C ALA A 83 11.66 9.72 0.16
N LEU A 84 12.73 9.19 -0.42
CA LEU A 84 13.91 8.74 0.31
C LEU A 84 14.62 9.88 1.07
N GLU A 85 14.74 11.07 0.46
CA GLU A 85 15.30 12.24 1.12
C GLU A 85 14.50 12.68 2.34
N SER A 86 13.18 12.54 2.28
CA SER A 86 12.25 12.91 3.35
C SER A 86 12.06 11.83 4.42
N ALA A 87 12.50 10.60 4.15
CA ALA A 87 12.38 9.50 5.07
C ALA A 87 13.35 9.64 6.26
N HIS A 88 12.89 9.37 7.48
CA HIS A 88 13.69 9.48 8.70
C HIS A 88 14.41 8.18 9.06
N ARG A 89 14.01 7.07 8.45
CA ARG A 89 14.59 5.74 8.67
C ARG A 89 15.21 5.19 7.38
N PRO A 90 16.21 4.32 7.48
CA PRO A 90 16.84 3.74 6.30
C PRO A 90 15.90 2.85 5.48
N ILE A 91 14.86 2.30 6.08
CA ILE A 91 13.86 1.48 5.40
C ILE A 91 12.49 2.14 5.58
N CYS A 92 11.88 2.58 4.49
CA CYS A 92 10.53 3.13 4.46
C CYS A 92 9.63 2.21 3.63
N PHE A 93 8.58 1.68 4.25
CA PHE A 93 7.51 1.01 3.51
C PHE A 93 6.41 2.01 3.17
N PHE A 94 5.95 1.96 1.93
CA PHE A 94 4.87 2.81 1.44
C PHE A 94 3.80 2.00 0.69
N GLY A 95 2.64 2.58 0.46
CA GLY A 95 1.51 1.94 -0.21
C GLY A 95 0.98 2.76 -1.38
N HIS A 96 -0.32 3.05 -1.36
CA HIS A 96 -1.08 3.96 -2.21
C HIS A 96 -1.15 3.59 -3.71
N THR A 97 -0.03 3.24 -4.35
CA THR A 97 0.00 2.80 -5.76
C THR A 97 -0.59 1.41 -5.97
N HIS A 98 -0.54 0.55 -4.94
CA HIS A 98 -0.87 -0.88 -5.00
C HIS A 98 0.01 -1.69 -5.97
N VAL A 99 1.17 -1.17 -6.34
CA VAL A 99 2.16 -1.79 -7.23
C VAL A 99 3.40 -2.12 -6.42
N PRO A 100 3.79 -3.39 -6.27
CA PRO A 100 4.97 -3.76 -5.52
C PRO A 100 6.24 -3.34 -6.28
N VAL A 101 7.12 -2.66 -5.56
CA VAL A 101 8.39 -2.16 -6.09
C VAL A 101 9.37 -1.93 -4.94
N ALA A 102 10.66 -2.08 -5.19
CA ALA A 102 11.69 -1.65 -4.26
C ALA A 102 12.67 -0.70 -4.95
N TYR A 103 12.79 0.50 -4.39
CA TYR A 103 13.83 1.48 -4.73
C TYR A 103 14.95 1.35 -3.71
N VAL A 104 16.18 1.22 -4.20
CA VAL A 104 17.38 1.06 -3.37
C VAL A 104 18.38 2.15 -3.72
N GLN A 105 18.66 3.03 -2.76
CA GLN A 105 19.61 4.12 -2.91
C GLN A 105 20.93 3.76 -2.24
N LYS A 106 22.02 3.83 -3.02
CA LYS A 106 23.42 3.66 -2.58
C LYS A 106 24.20 4.93 -2.89
N GLY A 107 24.43 5.79 -1.92
CA GLY A 107 24.97 7.11 -2.17
C GLY A 107 24.04 7.93 -3.06
N THR A 108 24.51 8.31 -4.24
CA THR A 108 23.72 9.02 -5.28
C THR A 108 22.99 8.08 -6.24
N ASP A 109 23.38 6.81 -6.30
CA ASP A 109 22.85 5.86 -7.26
C ASP A 109 21.53 5.27 -6.78
N LEU A 110 20.52 5.27 -7.63
CA LEU A 110 19.23 4.63 -7.41
C LEU A 110 19.09 3.40 -8.30
N SER A 111 18.69 2.29 -7.71
CA SER A 111 18.33 1.05 -8.42
C SER A 111 16.87 0.73 -8.14
N VAL A 112 16.16 0.21 -9.15
CA VAL A 112 14.73 -0.12 -9.04
C VAL A 112 14.54 -1.61 -9.30
N LEU A 113 13.87 -2.30 -8.39
CA LEU A 113 13.43 -3.68 -8.55
C LEU A 113 11.92 -3.69 -8.79
N HIS A 114 11.51 -3.88 -10.04
CA HIS A 114 10.12 -4.12 -10.41
C HIS A 114 9.79 -5.61 -10.31
N LEU A 115 8.66 -5.92 -9.66
CA LEU A 115 8.16 -7.30 -9.64
C LEU A 115 7.35 -7.55 -10.91
N GLN A 116 7.70 -8.62 -11.63
CA GLN A 116 6.99 -8.97 -12.85
C GLN A 116 5.67 -9.70 -12.54
N PRO A 117 4.57 -9.39 -13.27
CA PRO A 117 3.33 -10.14 -13.19
C PRO A 117 3.57 -11.63 -13.50
N GLY A 118 2.92 -12.52 -12.76
CA GLY A 118 3.14 -13.97 -12.90
C GLY A 118 4.52 -14.46 -12.44
N GLY A 119 5.35 -13.58 -11.90
CA GLY A 119 6.67 -13.92 -11.36
C GLY A 119 6.62 -14.81 -10.11
N PRO A 120 7.76 -15.03 -9.44
CA PRO A 120 7.87 -15.94 -8.31
C PRO A 120 6.95 -15.52 -7.15
N GLU A 121 6.56 -16.49 -6.32
CA GLU A 121 5.74 -16.25 -5.13
C GLU A 121 6.46 -15.40 -4.09
N THR A 122 7.79 -15.40 -4.10
CA THR A 122 8.61 -14.62 -3.17
C THR A 122 9.73 -13.91 -3.91
N THR A 123 9.79 -12.60 -3.75
CA THR A 123 10.91 -11.76 -4.20
C THR A 123 11.67 -11.25 -3.00
N VAL A 124 12.99 -11.42 -3.01
CA VAL A 124 13.88 -11.06 -1.89
C VAL A 124 14.60 -9.75 -2.16
N VAL A 125 14.55 -8.84 -1.19
CA VAL A 125 15.36 -7.62 -1.16
C VAL A 125 16.31 -7.73 0.04
N ASN A 126 17.60 -7.89 -0.22
CA ASN A 126 18.63 -7.92 0.83
C ASN A 126 18.92 -6.50 1.31
N ILE A 127 18.91 -6.30 2.62
CA ILE A 127 19.15 -5.01 3.26
C ILE A 127 20.62 -4.88 3.60
N ILE A 128 21.29 -3.93 2.96
CA ILE A 128 22.69 -3.60 3.18
C ILE A 128 22.75 -2.33 4.03
N LYS A 129 23.43 -2.38 5.18
CA LYS A 129 23.69 -1.19 6.00
C LYS A 129 24.33 -0.09 5.13
N LYS A 130 23.96 1.14 5.32
CA LYS A 130 24.35 2.34 4.54
C LYS A 130 23.52 2.61 3.27
N ASN A 131 22.76 1.64 2.76
CA ASN A 131 21.77 1.92 1.71
C ASN A 131 20.46 2.40 2.32
N ARG A 132 19.67 3.09 1.52
CA ARG A 132 18.30 3.49 1.86
C ARG A 132 17.32 2.74 0.97
N TYR A 133 16.14 2.45 1.51
CA TYR A 133 15.14 1.61 0.87
C TYR A 133 13.77 2.27 0.96
N LEU A 134 13.10 2.37 -0.19
CA LEU A 134 11.69 2.73 -0.28
C LEU A 134 10.97 1.55 -0.93
N ILE A 135 10.12 0.85 -0.16
CA ILE A 135 9.56 -0.44 -0.59
C ILE A 135 8.04 -0.40 -0.52
N ASN A 136 7.39 -0.65 -1.66
CA ASN A 136 5.96 -0.91 -1.71
C ASN A 136 5.72 -2.42 -1.73
N PRO A 137 5.01 -2.99 -0.75
CA PRO A 137 4.70 -4.40 -0.71
C PRO A 137 3.61 -4.82 -1.70
N GLY A 138 2.99 -3.87 -2.41
CA GLY A 138 1.81 -4.09 -3.22
C GLY A 138 0.51 -3.99 -2.41
N SER A 139 -0.48 -4.76 -2.78
CA SER A 139 -1.81 -4.70 -2.15
C SER A 139 -2.37 -6.09 -1.84
N ILE A 140 -2.97 -6.25 -0.67
CA ILE A 140 -3.76 -7.44 -0.33
C ILE A 140 -5.22 -7.34 -0.80
N GLY A 141 -5.70 -6.12 -1.09
CA GLY A 141 -7.11 -5.87 -1.44
C GLY A 141 -7.34 -5.63 -2.91
N GLN A 142 -6.47 -4.83 -3.55
CA GLN A 142 -6.63 -4.42 -4.94
C GLN A 142 -5.27 -4.24 -5.62
N PRO A 143 -4.57 -5.35 -6.01
CA PRO A 143 -3.35 -5.28 -6.82
C PRO A 143 -3.57 -4.52 -8.13
N ARG A 144 -2.59 -3.71 -8.55
CA ARG A 144 -2.68 -2.84 -9.74
C ARG A 144 -1.48 -2.98 -10.67
N ASP A 145 -0.79 -4.10 -10.61
CA ASP A 145 0.38 -4.43 -11.41
C ASP A 145 0.15 -5.57 -12.41
N THR A 146 -1.13 -5.82 -12.75
CA THR A 146 -1.60 -6.89 -13.62
C THR A 146 -1.37 -8.31 -13.09
N ASP A 147 -1.00 -8.45 -11.82
CA ASP A 147 -0.96 -9.72 -11.10
C ASP A 147 -2.09 -9.73 -10.05
N PRO A 148 -3.13 -10.58 -10.20
CA PRO A 148 -4.28 -10.56 -9.32
C PRO A 148 -4.02 -11.14 -7.93
N ARG A 149 -2.85 -11.77 -7.70
CA ARG A 149 -2.49 -12.32 -6.39
C ARG A 149 -2.32 -11.21 -5.35
N ALA A 150 -2.80 -11.44 -4.14
CA ALA A 150 -2.55 -10.56 -3.01
C ALA A 150 -1.03 -10.42 -2.76
N SER A 151 -0.58 -9.24 -2.38
CA SER A 151 0.83 -8.97 -2.13
C SER A 151 1.04 -8.31 -0.77
N TYR A 152 2.03 -8.81 -0.02
CA TYR A 152 2.49 -8.26 1.24
C TYR A 152 4.00 -8.46 1.42
N ALA A 153 4.60 -7.82 2.40
CA ALA A 153 6.02 -8.02 2.72
C ALA A 153 6.23 -8.46 4.17
N THR A 154 7.31 -9.21 4.38
CA THR A 154 7.87 -9.50 5.69
C THR A 154 9.29 -8.95 5.77
N PHE A 155 9.67 -8.37 6.92
CA PHE A 155 11.04 -7.93 7.19
C PHE A 155 11.63 -8.75 8.33
N ASP A 156 12.73 -9.44 8.05
CA ASP A 156 13.52 -10.14 9.06
C ASP A 156 14.76 -9.29 9.41
N SER A 157 14.70 -8.62 10.54
CA SER A 157 15.78 -7.74 11.02
C SER A 157 17.07 -8.46 11.38
N ARG A 158 17.01 -9.76 11.70
CA ARG A 158 18.20 -10.57 11.99
C ARG A 158 18.91 -10.97 10.71
N LYS A 159 18.13 -11.38 9.69
CA LYS A 159 18.66 -11.76 8.37
C LYS A 159 18.89 -10.55 7.46
N GLN A 160 18.49 -9.37 7.89
CA GLN A 160 18.54 -8.15 7.08
C GLN A 160 17.92 -8.37 5.69
N ARG A 161 16.66 -8.81 5.68
CA ARG A 161 15.99 -9.24 4.45
C ARG A 161 14.51 -8.88 4.47
N VAL A 162 14.04 -8.27 3.37
CA VAL A 162 12.62 -8.11 3.06
C VAL A 162 12.22 -9.18 2.04
N GLU A 163 11.11 -9.86 2.29
CA GLU A 163 10.48 -10.76 1.33
C GLU A 163 9.13 -10.19 0.93
N ILE A 164 8.95 -9.85 -0.34
CA ILE A 164 7.66 -9.48 -0.92
C ILE A 164 7.02 -10.77 -1.44
N ARG A 165 5.81 -11.06 -0.96
CA ARG A 165 5.14 -12.33 -1.22
C ARG A 165 3.85 -12.14 -1.99
N ARG A 166 3.61 -13.02 -2.98
CA ARG A 166 2.40 -13.15 -3.75
C ARG A 166 1.60 -14.35 -3.29
N VAL A 167 0.33 -14.14 -2.95
CA VAL A 167 -0.55 -15.19 -2.44
C VAL A 167 -1.82 -15.25 -3.26
N PRO A 168 -2.13 -16.41 -3.87
CA PRO A 168 -3.42 -16.62 -4.51
C PRO A 168 -4.54 -16.60 -3.46
N TYR A 169 -5.71 -16.09 -3.83
CA TYR A 169 -6.90 -16.09 -2.97
C TYR A 169 -8.15 -16.32 -3.81
N ARG A 170 -9.29 -16.51 -3.16
CA ARG A 170 -10.58 -16.71 -3.81
C ARG A 170 -11.12 -15.39 -4.38
N ILE A 171 -10.59 -15.00 -5.56
CA ILE A 171 -10.99 -13.78 -6.26
C ILE A 171 -12.47 -13.81 -6.60
N ASP A 172 -12.98 -14.96 -7.03
CA ASP A 172 -14.39 -15.20 -7.34
C ASP A 172 -15.32 -14.84 -6.16
N LEU A 173 -14.97 -15.24 -4.94
CA LEU A 173 -15.73 -14.87 -3.74
C LEU A 173 -15.65 -13.36 -3.42
N ALA A 174 -14.49 -12.73 -3.64
CA ALA A 174 -14.36 -11.31 -3.44
C ALA A 174 -15.20 -10.52 -4.46
N GLN A 175 -15.18 -10.93 -5.73
CA GLN A 175 -16.00 -10.37 -6.80
C GLN A 175 -17.50 -10.52 -6.50
N GLN A 176 -17.91 -11.70 -6.09
CA GLN A 176 -19.30 -11.97 -5.70
C GLN A 176 -19.76 -11.01 -4.58
N ARG A 177 -18.97 -10.86 -3.50
CA ARG A 177 -19.30 -9.97 -2.39
C ARG A 177 -19.43 -8.50 -2.81
N ILE A 178 -18.58 -8.03 -3.73
CA ILE A 178 -18.67 -6.68 -4.27
C ILE A 178 -20.00 -6.49 -5.02
N THR A 179 -20.37 -7.47 -5.85
CA THR A 179 -21.63 -7.43 -6.60
C THR A 179 -22.84 -7.51 -5.68
N GLU A 180 -22.84 -8.41 -4.70
CA GLU A 180 -23.90 -8.55 -3.70
C GLU A 180 -24.07 -7.30 -2.84
N ALA A 181 -22.99 -6.55 -2.61
CA ALA A 181 -23.03 -5.27 -1.91
C ALA A 181 -23.60 -4.11 -2.77
N GLY A 182 -23.97 -4.35 -4.04
CA GLY A 182 -24.47 -3.35 -4.97
C GLY A 182 -23.42 -2.33 -5.41
N LEU A 183 -22.14 -2.65 -5.25
CA LEU A 183 -21.05 -1.81 -5.69
C LEU A 183 -20.83 -1.91 -7.21
N PRO A 184 -20.20 -0.91 -7.86
CA PRO A 184 -19.95 -0.93 -9.30
C PRO A 184 -19.24 -2.22 -9.76
N GLU A 185 -19.78 -2.89 -10.78
CA GLU A 185 -19.23 -4.15 -11.32
C GLU A 185 -17.75 -4.03 -11.73
N SER A 186 -17.32 -2.85 -12.17
CA SER A 186 -15.92 -2.59 -12.51
C SER A 186 -14.95 -2.83 -11.34
N LEU A 187 -15.41 -2.67 -10.09
CA LEU A 187 -14.60 -2.97 -8.89
C LEU A 187 -14.43 -4.48 -8.70
N ALA A 188 -15.44 -5.27 -9.02
CA ALA A 188 -15.33 -6.73 -9.00
C ALA A 188 -14.45 -7.23 -10.15
N PHE A 189 -14.74 -6.77 -11.38
CA PHE A 189 -14.03 -7.21 -12.59
C PHE A 189 -12.52 -6.97 -12.52
N ARG A 190 -12.10 -5.80 -12.07
CA ARG A 190 -10.68 -5.42 -12.00
C ARG A 190 -9.83 -6.30 -11.08
N LEU A 191 -10.40 -6.95 -10.06
CA LEU A 191 -9.68 -7.85 -9.16
C LEU A 191 -9.08 -9.04 -9.92
N GLY A 192 -9.82 -9.60 -10.87
CA GLY A 192 -9.34 -10.71 -11.71
C GLY A 192 -8.25 -10.31 -12.69
N LEU A 193 -8.11 -9.01 -12.96
CA LEU A 193 -7.08 -8.46 -13.85
C LEU A 193 -5.85 -7.91 -13.11
N GLY A 194 -5.91 -7.80 -11.79
CA GLY A 194 -4.87 -7.12 -11.02
C GLY A 194 -4.75 -5.63 -11.36
N ARG A 195 -5.91 -4.91 -11.46
CA ARG A 195 -6.00 -3.49 -11.89
C ARG A 195 -6.81 -2.63 -10.94
#